data_306cbd9dc3ee15251e442762b57e51d7
#
_entry.id   306cbd9dc3ee15251e442762b57e51d7
#
_cell.length_a   1.000
_cell.length_b   1.000
_cell.length_c   1.000
_cell.angle_alpha   90.00
_cell.angle_beta   90.00
_cell.angle_gamma   90.00
#
_symmetry.space_group_name_H-M   'P 1'
#
loop_
_entity.id
_entity.type
_entity.pdbx_description
1 polymer ?
#
loop_
_entity_poly.entity_id
_entity_poly.type
_entity_poly.pdbx_seq_one_letter_code
_entity_poly.pdbx_strand_id
1 'polypeptide(L)'
;MLIPELLEKANEAFQSDDITQAMSYLKDAGLQGEKNAALDYAYFTMHNSPELTIEYLNQIPGAEEQVVRYHKLLIGYFNGAIVDSREVANTLISLGKEGNVQALLTILSYLPTSHSHFNTVGKWLNKVSPNICSQLKIASFYIQNSENSKDSEIVECLERALQFEALPSEVIEDSLPIIEYKGILSPFECSYLMARFETLLKPSMIVDPDSGQGRYDSVRTSYVAPITADLCDWIIRKIDLSIARHSNTMANQGEYLNLLRYAPGQEYKGHFDAISVKQNYAIYQDGAQRIKTALIYLNSVEDGGKTLFPRLDLAIKPIQGNMIIFDNVELNGRVKPLSFHAGESTISSHKWLLTKWIREGATNYGKLVHGT
;
A
#
# COMPACT_ATOMS: atom_id res chain seq x y z
N MET A 1 17.58 -26.19 20.80
CA MET A 1 16.53 -25.37 21.46
C MET A 1 15.20 -25.74 20.82
N LEU A 2 14.13 -25.84 21.59
CA LEU A 2 12.79 -26.13 21.07
C LEU A 2 12.20 -24.86 20.42
N ILE A 3 11.26 -25.02 19.49
CA ILE A 3 10.61 -23.89 18.80
C ILE A 3 10.06 -22.83 19.76
N PRO A 4 9.29 -23.17 20.84
CA PRO A 4 8.80 -22.17 21.78
C PRO A 4 9.91 -21.36 22.45
N GLU A 5 11.03 -22.00 22.83
CA GLU A 5 12.19 -21.32 23.43
C GLU A 5 12.88 -20.38 22.44
N LEU A 6 12.93 -20.75 21.16
CA LEU A 6 13.50 -19.90 20.11
C LEU A 6 12.63 -18.66 19.88
N LEU A 7 11.30 -18.81 19.86
CA LEU A 7 10.38 -17.67 19.70
C LEU A 7 10.41 -16.72 20.92
N GLU A 8 10.48 -17.27 22.14
CA GLU A 8 10.63 -16.46 23.34
C GLU A 8 11.92 -15.63 23.30
N LYS A 9 13.05 -16.27 22.99
CA LYS A 9 14.34 -15.59 22.85
C LYS A 9 14.39 -14.58 21.71
N ALA A 10 13.69 -14.85 20.59
CA ALA A 10 13.57 -13.87 19.52
C ALA A 10 12.84 -12.61 20.02
N ASN A 11 11.75 -12.78 20.78
CA ASN A 11 11.01 -11.66 21.35
C ASN A 11 11.84 -10.87 22.38
N GLU A 12 12.58 -11.56 23.25
CA GLU A 12 13.49 -10.91 24.21
C GLU A 12 14.57 -10.09 23.51
N ALA A 13 15.17 -10.65 22.44
CA ALA A 13 16.16 -9.97 21.64
C ALA A 13 15.57 -8.72 20.92
N PHE A 14 14.35 -8.79 20.39
CA PHE A 14 13.66 -7.61 19.85
C PHE A 14 13.40 -6.54 20.90
N GLN A 15 12.99 -6.92 22.13
CA GLN A 15 12.77 -5.98 23.22
C GLN A 15 14.07 -5.29 23.69
N SER A 16 15.21 -5.96 23.53
CA SER A 16 16.54 -5.41 23.84
C SER A 16 17.24 -4.73 22.65
N ASP A 17 16.54 -4.58 21.52
CA ASP A 17 17.05 -4.00 20.27
C ASP A 17 18.23 -4.80 19.63
N ASP A 18 18.37 -6.07 20.00
CA ASP A 18 19.34 -6.99 19.39
C ASP A 18 18.71 -7.71 18.19
N ILE A 19 18.55 -6.96 17.09
CA ILE A 19 17.93 -7.46 15.86
C ILE A 19 18.71 -8.64 15.28
N THR A 20 20.03 -8.63 15.35
CA THR A 20 20.87 -9.70 14.81
C THR A 20 20.60 -11.04 15.51
N GLN A 21 20.49 -11.00 16.83
CA GLN A 21 20.21 -12.21 17.62
C GLN A 21 18.75 -12.66 17.41
N ALA A 22 17.80 -11.73 17.35
CA ALA A 22 16.40 -12.03 17.04
C ALA A 22 16.27 -12.76 15.70
N MET A 23 16.95 -12.26 14.65
CA MET A 23 16.97 -12.88 13.33
C MET A 23 17.58 -14.30 13.37
N SER A 24 18.62 -14.52 14.15
CA SER A 24 19.21 -15.87 14.31
C SER A 24 18.18 -16.85 14.89
N TYR A 25 17.45 -16.45 15.93
CA TYR A 25 16.43 -17.32 16.53
C TYR A 25 15.24 -17.57 15.61
N LEU A 26 14.77 -16.56 14.88
CA LEU A 26 13.70 -16.75 13.86
C LEU A 26 14.13 -17.71 12.75
N LYS A 27 15.37 -17.56 12.28
CA LYS A 27 15.94 -18.48 11.26
C LYS A 27 15.93 -19.92 11.74
N ASP A 28 16.44 -20.16 12.95
CA ASP A 28 16.52 -21.49 13.53
C ASP A 28 15.13 -22.11 13.78
N ALA A 29 14.16 -21.30 14.23
CA ALA A 29 12.78 -21.75 14.40
C ALA A 29 12.15 -22.13 13.04
N GLY A 30 12.39 -21.35 12.00
CA GLY A 30 11.93 -21.62 10.63
C GLY A 30 12.51 -22.93 10.07
N LEU A 31 13.79 -23.18 10.27
CA LEU A 31 14.44 -24.45 9.85
C LEU A 31 13.89 -25.67 10.61
N GLN A 32 13.31 -25.46 11.81
CA GLN A 32 12.60 -26.51 12.54
C GLN A 32 11.13 -26.66 12.16
N GLY A 33 10.62 -25.85 11.22
CA GLY A 33 9.26 -25.92 10.68
C GLY A 33 8.28 -24.87 11.21
N GLU A 34 8.74 -23.88 12.01
CA GLU A 34 7.89 -22.75 12.38
C GLU A 34 7.78 -21.77 11.21
N LYS A 35 6.67 -21.87 10.49
CA LYS A 35 6.44 -21.18 9.22
C LYS A 35 6.42 -19.66 9.36
N ASN A 36 5.75 -19.14 10.40
CA ASN A 36 5.66 -17.70 10.60
C ASN A 36 7.04 -17.12 10.91
N ALA A 37 7.83 -17.78 11.75
CA ALA A 37 9.21 -17.37 12.03
C ALA A 37 10.08 -17.37 10.77
N ALA A 38 9.87 -18.36 9.88
CA ALA A 38 10.58 -18.40 8.60
C ALA A 38 10.21 -17.24 7.69
N LEU A 39 8.94 -16.88 7.63
CA LEU A 39 8.47 -15.73 6.83
C LEU A 39 8.92 -14.41 7.43
N ASP A 40 8.86 -14.25 8.76
CA ASP A 40 9.38 -13.07 9.44
C ASP A 40 10.88 -12.86 9.15
N TYR A 41 11.69 -13.91 9.31
CA TYR A 41 13.11 -13.87 8.93
C TYR A 41 13.29 -13.47 7.47
N ALA A 42 12.50 -14.04 6.56
CA ALA A 42 12.58 -13.72 5.14
C ALA A 42 12.24 -12.25 4.85
N TYR A 43 11.24 -11.68 5.51
CA TYR A 43 10.89 -10.26 5.37
C TYR A 43 12.01 -9.32 5.81
N PHE A 44 12.74 -9.64 6.87
CA PHE A 44 13.86 -8.83 7.34
C PHE A 44 15.10 -8.94 6.46
N THR A 45 15.26 -10.04 5.72
CA THR A 45 16.49 -10.32 4.95
C THR A 45 16.34 -10.12 3.44
N MET A 46 15.11 -10.07 2.92
CA MET A 46 14.82 -10.07 1.49
C MET A 46 15.45 -8.94 0.68
N HIS A 47 15.68 -7.78 1.30
CA HIS A 47 16.24 -6.62 0.59
C HIS A 47 17.77 -6.68 0.50
N ASN A 48 18.43 -7.38 1.42
CA ASN A 48 19.88 -7.48 1.46
C ASN A 48 20.40 -8.57 0.51
N SER A 49 19.65 -9.68 0.41
CA SER A 49 20.05 -10.83 -0.40
C SER A 49 18.79 -11.65 -0.74
N PRO A 50 17.97 -11.22 -1.72
CA PRO A 50 16.72 -11.91 -2.05
C PRO A 50 16.92 -13.35 -2.48
N GLU A 51 18.01 -13.66 -3.21
CA GLU A 51 18.35 -15.02 -3.65
C GLU A 51 18.63 -15.92 -2.45
N LEU A 52 19.45 -15.48 -1.49
CA LEU A 52 19.75 -16.24 -0.27
C LEU A 52 18.51 -16.41 0.62
N THR A 53 17.63 -15.41 0.63
CA THR A 53 16.35 -15.49 1.35
C THR A 53 15.43 -16.54 0.72
N ILE A 54 15.36 -16.59 -0.61
CA ILE A 54 14.60 -17.63 -1.34
C ILE A 54 15.23 -19.00 -1.12
N GLU A 55 16.56 -19.12 -1.17
CA GLU A 55 17.29 -20.35 -0.88
C GLU A 55 17.00 -20.87 0.53
N TYR A 56 17.00 -19.99 1.53
CA TYR A 56 16.58 -20.33 2.90
C TYR A 56 15.15 -20.87 2.94
N LEU A 57 14.19 -20.19 2.29
CA LEU A 57 12.79 -20.65 2.23
C LEU A 57 12.62 -21.99 1.47
N ASN A 58 13.57 -22.37 0.64
CA ASN A 58 13.57 -23.70 0.02
C ASN A 58 14.05 -24.83 0.97
N GLN A 59 14.74 -24.47 2.05
CA GLN A 59 15.27 -25.42 3.02
C GLN A 59 14.34 -25.71 4.20
N ILE A 60 13.30 -24.89 4.42
CA ILE A 60 12.38 -25.08 5.54
C ILE A 60 11.43 -26.26 5.28
N PRO A 61 10.97 -26.97 6.34
CA PRO A 61 9.86 -27.88 6.23
C PRO A 61 8.61 -27.16 5.68
N GLY A 62 7.96 -27.71 4.67
CA GLY A 62 6.81 -27.08 4.03
C GLY A 62 7.16 -26.03 2.97
N ALA A 63 8.39 -25.99 2.45
CA ALA A 63 8.83 -25.08 1.38
C ALA A 63 7.92 -25.10 0.13
N GLU A 64 7.25 -26.21 -0.16
CA GLU A 64 6.32 -26.39 -1.28
C GLU A 64 4.87 -26.01 -0.94
N GLU A 65 4.57 -25.62 0.29
CA GLU A 65 3.23 -25.15 0.65
C GLU A 65 2.92 -23.84 -0.08
N GLN A 66 1.66 -23.66 -0.47
CA GLN A 66 1.19 -22.52 -1.25
C GLN A 66 1.55 -21.16 -0.63
N VAL A 67 1.50 -21.05 0.70
CA VAL A 67 1.83 -19.81 1.39
C VAL A 67 3.31 -19.47 1.25
N VAL A 68 4.21 -20.45 1.38
CA VAL A 68 5.65 -20.24 1.24
C VAL A 68 6.02 -19.94 -0.21
N ARG A 69 5.45 -20.68 -1.17
CA ARG A 69 5.63 -20.45 -2.61
C ARG A 69 5.18 -19.06 -3.03
N TYR A 70 4.05 -18.57 -2.49
CA TYR A 70 3.58 -17.21 -2.74
C TYR A 70 4.56 -16.14 -2.21
N HIS A 71 5.11 -16.34 -1.00
CA HIS A 71 6.09 -15.40 -0.43
C HIS A 71 7.43 -15.44 -1.17
N LYS A 72 7.89 -16.61 -1.61
CA LYS A 72 9.07 -16.71 -2.50
C LYS A 72 8.88 -15.90 -3.78
N LEU A 73 7.70 -16.00 -4.38
CA LEU A 73 7.35 -15.23 -5.59
C LEU A 73 7.33 -13.74 -5.32
N LEU A 74 6.69 -13.30 -4.22
CA LEU A 74 6.62 -11.90 -3.80
C LEU A 74 8.03 -11.33 -3.58
N ILE A 75 8.86 -12.02 -2.81
CA ILE A 75 10.24 -11.62 -2.52
C ILE A 75 11.04 -11.52 -3.82
N GLY A 76 10.97 -12.54 -4.66
CA GLY A 76 11.71 -12.57 -5.93
C GLY A 76 11.32 -11.46 -6.88
N TYR A 77 10.01 -11.20 -7.02
CA TYR A 77 9.51 -10.16 -7.94
C TYR A 77 9.86 -8.74 -7.47
N PHE A 78 9.57 -8.40 -6.21
CA PHE A 78 9.77 -7.04 -5.72
C PHE A 78 11.24 -6.67 -5.44
N ASN A 79 12.12 -7.65 -5.31
CA ASN A 79 13.55 -7.41 -5.09
C ASN A 79 14.42 -7.78 -6.30
N GLY A 80 13.80 -8.06 -7.46
CA GLY A 80 14.49 -8.25 -8.73
C GLY A 80 15.19 -9.59 -8.93
N ALA A 81 14.96 -10.58 -8.03
CA ALA A 81 15.48 -11.95 -8.22
C ALA A 81 14.66 -12.76 -9.25
N ILE A 82 13.41 -12.35 -9.50
CA ILE A 82 12.56 -12.88 -10.57
C ILE A 82 12.17 -11.71 -11.47
N VAL A 83 12.67 -11.67 -12.68
CA VAL A 83 12.45 -10.56 -13.64
C VAL A 83 11.52 -10.94 -14.80
N ASP A 84 11.25 -12.22 -15.01
CA ASP A 84 10.37 -12.69 -16.08
C ASP A 84 8.90 -12.56 -15.65
N SER A 85 8.21 -11.57 -16.20
CA SER A 85 6.78 -11.31 -15.93
C SER A 85 5.89 -12.51 -16.29
N ARG A 86 6.26 -13.30 -17.31
CA ARG A 86 5.52 -14.51 -17.71
C ARG A 86 5.66 -15.62 -16.68
N GLU A 87 6.85 -15.80 -16.11
CA GLU A 87 7.08 -16.74 -14.99
C GLU A 87 6.23 -16.36 -13.79
N VAL A 88 6.23 -15.06 -13.41
CA VAL A 88 5.40 -14.52 -12.32
C VAL A 88 3.92 -14.79 -12.58
N ALA A 89 3.42 -14.48 -13.79
CA ALA A 89 2.04 -14.68 -14.16
C ALA A 89 1.62 -16.17 -14.09
N ASN A 90 2.43 -17.07 -14.64
CA ASN A 90 2.19 -18.51 -14.58
C ASN A 90 2.15 -19.03 -13.14
N THR A 91 3.08 -18.60 -12.30
CA THR A 91 3.14 -19.02 -10.89
C THR A 91 1.93 -18.51 -10.10
N LEU A 92 1.51 -17.25 -10.30
CA LEU A 92 0.29 -16.72 -9.69
C LEU A 92 -0.95 -17.53 -10.09
N ILE A 93 -1.11 -17.84 -11.38
CA ILE A 93 -2.25 -18.65 -11.87
C ILE A 93 -2.24 -20.04 -11.26
N SER A 94 -1.07 -20.71 -11.20
CA SER A 94 -0.94 -22.03 -10.55
C SER A 94 -1.38 -21.97 -9.10
N LEU A 95 -0.82 -21.05 -8.31
CA LEU A 95 -1.17 -20.85 -6.91
C LEU A 95 -2.65 -20.52 -6.72
N GLY A 96 -3.22 -19.67 -7.57
CA GLY A 96 -4.64 -19.32 -7.52
C GLY A 96 -5.55 -20.51 -7.78
N LYS A 97 -5.21 -21.38 -8.73
CA LYS A 97 -5.95 -22.62 -9.04
C LYS A 97 -5.83 -23.67 -7.92
N GLU A 98 -4.72 -23.68 -7.21
CA GLU A 98 -4.52 -24.50 -6.00
C GLU A 98 -5.31 -23.96 -4.79
N GLY A 99 -5.92 -22.78 -4.88
CA GLY A 99 -6.74 -22.15 -3.85
C GLY A 99 -6.02 -21.14 -2.97
N ASN A 100 -4.84 -20.65 -3.38
CA ASN A 100 -4.16 -19.58 -2.66
C ASN A 100 -4.91 -18.25 -2.83
N VAL A 101 -5.55 -17.79 -1.75
CA VAL A 101 -6.37 -16.57 -1.73
C VAL A 101 -5.55 -15.33 -2.05
N GLN A 102 -4.32 -15.22 -1.54
CA GLN A 102 -3.46 -14.06 -1.78
C GLN A 102 -3.07 -13.95 -3.26
N ALA A 103 -2.75 -15.08 -3.91
CA ALA A 103 -2.49 -15.12 -5.34
C ALA A 103 -3.73 -14.68 -6.15
N LEU A 104 -4.93 -15.15 -5.78
CA LEU A 104 -6.17 -14.74 -6.46
C LEU A 104 -6.44 -13.24 -6.31
N LEU A 105 -6.26 -12.67 -5.13
CA LEU A 105 -6.39 -11.23 -4.89
C LEU A 105 -5.34 -10.43 -5.68
N THR A 106 -4.10 -10.92 -5.72
CA THR A 106 -3.03 -10.35 -6.53
C THR A 106 -3.40 -10.34 -8.02
N ILE A 107 -3.86 -11.47 -8.56
CA ILE A 107 -4.30 -11.54 -9.96
C ILE A 107 -5.42 -10.53 -10.23
N LEU A 108 -6.45 -10.49 -9.40
CA LEU A 108 -7.58 -9.56 -9.55
C LEU A 108 -7.13 -8.08 -9.53
N SER A 109 -6.07 -7.73 -8.81
CA SER A 109 -5.55 -6.37 -8.78
C SER A 109 -4.87 -5.91 -10.07
N TYR A 110 -4.54 -6.84 -10.95
CA TYR A 110 -3.96 -6.55 -12.27
C TYR A 110 -4.97 -6.66 -13.42
N LEU A 111 -6.11 -7.29 -13.17
CA LEU A 111 -7.10 -7.51 -14.22
C LEU A 111 -8.11 -6.35 -14.29
N PRO A 112 -8.41 -5.83 -15.51
CA PRO A 112 -9.49 -4.87 -15.67
C PRO A 112 -10.83 -5.48 -15.23
N THR A 113 -11.56 -4.78 -14.37
CA THR A 113 -12.90 -5.24 -13.92
C THR A 113 -13.92 -5.34 -15.04
N SER A 114 -13.67 -4.65 -16.16
CA SER A 114 -14.48 -4.70 -17.39
C SER A 114 -14.14 -5.89 -18.31
N HIS A 115 -13.36 -6.86 -17.87
CA HIS A 115 -12.92 -7.98 -18.70
C HIS A 115 -13.38 -9.34 -18.15
N SER A 116 -13.67 -10.30 -19.06
CA SER A 116 -14.09 -11.68 -18.70
C SER A 116 -13.07 -12.42 -17.81
N HIS A 117 -11.77 -12.06 -17.93
CA HIS A 117 -10.71 -12.61 -17.08
C HIS A 117 -10.97 -12.34 -15.60
N PHE A 118 -11.42 -11.11 -15.26
CA PHE A 118 -11.79 -10.77 -13.89
C PHE A 118 -12.90 -11.68 -13.35
N ASN A 119 -13.96 -11.90 -14.17
CA ASN A 119 -15.06 -12.80 -13.82
C ASN A 119 -14.55 -14.23 -13.53
N THR A 120 -13.65 -14.73 -14.39
CA THR A 120 -13.12 -16.10 -14.30
C THR A 120 -12.35 -16.27 -12.97
N VAL A 121 -11.43 -15.36 -12.67
CA VAL A 121 -10.63 -15.40 -11.43
C VAL A 121 -11.49 -15.11 -10.20
N GLY A 122 -12.46 -14.21 -10.30
CA GLY A 122 -13.43 -13.96 -9.24
C GLY A 122 -14.28 -15.19 -8.89
N LYS A 123 -14.65 -16.02 -9.88
CA LYS A 123 -15.32 -17.32 -9.63
C LYS A 123 -14.37 -18.30 -8.92
N TRP A 124 -13.08 -18.33 -9.25
CA TRP A 124 -12.10 -19.14 -8.51
C TRP A 124 -12.01 -18.70 -7.05
N LEU A 125 -11.89 -17.39 -6.80
CA LEU A 125 -11.87 -16.84 -5.45
C LEU A 125 -13.16 -17.19 -4.68
N ASN A 126 -14.32 -17.06 -5.30
CA ASN A 126 -15.60 -17.38 -4.67
C ASN A 126 -15.72 -18.86 -4.27
N LYS A 127 -15.09 -19.76 -5.04
CA LYS A 127 -15.07 -21.20 -4.72
C LYS A 127 -14.27 -21.49 -3.45
N VAL A 128 -13.17 -20.78 -3.22
CA VAL A 128 -12.26 -21.01 -2.08
C VAL A 128 -12.53 -20.10 -0.89
N SER A 129 -13.05 -18.91 -1.11
CA SER A 129 -13.31 -17.91 -0.07
C SER A 129 -14.53 -17.02 -0.38
N PRO A 130 -15.77 -17.58 -0.29
CA PRO A 130 -17.00 -16.83 -0.58
C PRO A 130 -17.19 -15.61 0.34
N ASN A 131 -16.71 -15.68 1.59
CA ASN A 131 -16.78 -14.55 2.53
C ASN A 131 -15.97 -13.35 2.06
N ILE A 132 -14.74 -13.56 1.57
CA ILE A 132 -13.90 -12.49 0.99
C ILE A 132 -14.58 -11.93 -0.26
N CYS A 133 -15.12 -12.77 -1.13
CA CYS A 133 -15.86 -12.31 -2.31
C CYS A 133 -17.05 -11.43 -1.96
N SER A 134 -17.81 -11.79 -0.93
CA SER A 134 -18.94 -11.00 -0.42
C SER A 134 -18.46 -9.67 0.17
N GLN A 135 -17.45 -9.68 1.02
CA GLN A 135 -16.88 -8.49 1.64
C GLN A 135 -16.34 -7.50 0.60
N LEU A 136 -15.63 -7.99 -0.41
CA LEU A 136 -15.08 -7.19 -1.52
C LEU A 136 -16.10 -6.88 -2.61
N LYS A 137 -17.33 -7.38 -2.50
CA LYS A 137 -18.39 -7.21 -3.50
C LYS A 137 -17.95 -7.64 -4.92
N ILE A 138 -17.15 -8.72 -5.02
CA ILE A 138 -16.55 -9.17 -6.29
C ILE A 138 -17.60 -9.32 -7.39
N ALA A 139 -18.78 -9.87 -7.07
CA ALA A 139 -19.85 -10.06 -8.05
C ALA A 139 -20.38 -8.76 -8.67
N SER A 140 -20.22 -7.61 -7.99
CA SER A 140 -20.66 -6.32 -8.55
C SER A 140 -19.81 -5.85 -9.72
N PHE A 141 -18.61 -6.42 -9.91
CA PHE A 141 -17.73 -6.13 -11.03
C PHE A 141 -17.94 -7.08 -12.22
N TYR A 142 -18.77 -8.14 -12.08
CA TYR A 142 -18.92 -9.13 -13.14
C TYR A 142 -19.66 -8.58 -14.36
N ILE A 143 -19.10 -8.85 -15.54
CA ILE A 143 -19.79 -8.64 -16.81
C ILE A 143 -20.83 -9.75 -16.95
N GLN A 144 -22.08 -9.38 -17.19
CA GLN A 144 -23.15 -10.34 -17.45
C GLN A 144 -22.90 -11.12 -18.74
N ASN A 145 -23.27 -12.39 -18.74
CA ASN A 145 -23.18 -13.29 -19.92
C ASN A 145 -21.76 -13.47 -20.49
N SER A 146 -20.70 -13.22 -19.70
CA SER A 146 -19.34 -13.49 -20.15
C SER A 146 -18.98 -14.97 -20.04
N GLU A 147 -18.34 -15.51 -21.06
CA GLU A 147 -17.73 -16.83 -21.03
C GLU A 147 -16.50 -16.85 -20.10
N ASN A 148 -16.13 -18.04 -19.60
CA ASN A 148 -14.90 -18.20 -18.83
C ASN A 148 -13.70 -18.06 -19.77
N SER A 149 -12.71 -17.30 -19.34
CA SER A 149 -11.46 -17.13 -20.07
C SER A 149 -10.55 -18.36 -19.91
N LYS A 150 -9.72 -18.62 -20.90
CA LYS A 150 -8.65 -19.62 -20.83
C LYS A 150 -7.51 -19.12 -19.95
N ASP A 151 -6.81 -20.03 -19.29
CA ASP A 151 -5.64 -19.69 -18.46
C ASP A 151 -4.57 -18.93 -19.24
N SER A 152 -4.29 -19.35 -20.48
CA SER A 152 -3.30 -18.69 -21.36
C SER A 152 -3.63 -17.23 -21.63
N GLU A 153 -4.91 -16.90 -21.79
CA GLU A 153 -5.37 -15.52 -22.01
C GLU A 153 -5.20 -14.66 -20.76
N ILE A 154 -5.45 -15.26 -19.57
CA ILE A 154 -5.24 -14.59 -18.29
C ILE A 154 -3.75 -14.36 -18.06
N VAL A 155 -2.91 -15.37 -18.34
CA VAL A 155 -1.43 -15.25 -18.25
C VAL A 155 -0.92 -14.11 -19.13
N GLU A 156 -1.33 -14.04 -20.40
CA GLU A 156 -0.93 -12.96 -21.32
C GLU A 156 -1.37 -11.57 -20.83
N CYS A 157 -2.57 -11.47 -20.26
CA CYS A 157 -3.06 -10.24 -19.66
C CYS A 157 -2.22 -9.82 -18.45
N LEU A 158 -1.91 -10.77 -17.55
CA LEU A 158 -1.07 -10.52 -16.37
C LEU A 158 0.36 -10.17 -16.75
N GLU A 159 0.97 -10.89 -17.71
CA GLU A 159 2.33 -10.63 -18.18
C GLU A 159 2.48 -9.16 -18.63
N ARG A 160 1.51 -8.65 -19.37
CA ARG A 160 1.48 -7.23 -19.77
C ARG A 160 1.27 -6.29 -18.59
N ALA A 161 0.32 -6.60 -17.71
CA ALA A 161 -0.02 -5.76 -16.57
C ALA A 161 1.07 -5.71 -15.48
N LEU A 162 1.93 -6.72 -15.40
CA LEU A 162 3.11 -6.74 -14.52
C LEU A 162 4.23 -5.81 -15.01
N GLN A 163 4.21 -5.44 -16.31
CA GLN A 163 5.12 -4.42 -16.84
C GLN A 163 4.56 -3.05 -16.49
N PHE A 164 5.43 -2.18 -15.99
CA PHE A 164 4.99 -0.83 -15.64
C PHE A 164 4.73 -0.01 -16.90
N GLU A 165 3.50 0.48 -17.03
CA GLU A 165 3.14 1.51 -18.00
C GLU A 165 2.90 2.84 -17.29
N ALA A 166 3.44 3.93 -17.87
CA ALA A 166 3.16 5.27 -17.38
C ALA A 166 1.68 5.61 -17.65
N LEU A 167 0.97 6.03 -16.62
CA LEU A 167 -0.43 6.44 -16.77
C LEU A 167 -0.54 7.83 -17.38
N PRO A 168 -1.64 8.11 -18.11
CA PRO A 168 -1.94 9.46 -18.55
C PRO A 168 -2.01 10.42 -17.36
N SER A 169 -1.32 11.54 -17.49
CA SER A 169 -1.29 12.60 -16.48
C SER A 169 -1.69 13.95 -17.07
N GLU A 170 -2.23 14.80 -16.22
CA GLU A 170 -2.61 16.16 -16.55
C GLU A 170 -2.10 17.10 -15.47
N VAL A 171 -1.40 18.18 -15.87
CA VAL A 171 -1.04 19.27 -14.94
C VAL A 171 -2.29 20.14 -14.79
N ILE A 172 -2.91 20.12 -13.63
CA ILE A 172 -4.15 20.86 -13.36
C ILE A 172 -3.89 22.25 -12.73
N GLU A 173 -2.66 22.51 -12.32
CA GLU A 173 -2.21 23.82 -11.79
C GLU A 173 -0.69 23.96 -12.01
N ASP A 174 -0.26 25.06 -12.62
CA ASP A 174 1.15 25.32 -12.97
C ASP A 174 1.94 26.05 -11.89
N SER A 175 1.32 26.97 -11.14
CA SER A 175 1.99 27.79 -10.13
C SER A 175 2.39 26.99 -8.89
N LEU A 176 1.68 25.90 -8.59
CA LEU A 176 2.10 24.77 -7.78
C LEU A 176 1.82 23.52 -8.64
N PRO A 177 2.82 22.90 -9.26
CA PRO A 177 2.56 21.74 -10.11
C PRO A 177 1.74 20.68 -9.36
N ILE A 178 0.43 20.68 -9.62
CA ILE A 178 -0.50 19.65 -9.16
C ILE A 178 -0.78 18.76 -10.36
N ILE A 179 -0.32 17.52 -10.29
CA ILE A 179 -0.45 16.55 -11.38
C ILE A 179 -1.54 15.55 -11.01
N GLU A 180 -2.54 15.41 -11.87
CA GLU A 180 -3.57 14.36 -11.76
C GLU A 180 -3.19 13.17 -12.63
N TYR A 181 -3.27 11.98 -12.05
CA TYR A 181 -3.17 10.69 -12.72
C TYR A 181 -4.52 9.99 -12.66
N LYS A 182 -5.07 9.62 -13.82
CA LYS A 182 -6.40 8.99 -13.92
C LYS A 182 -6.28 7.47 -13.81
N GLY A 183 -7.07 6.86 -12.94
CA GLY A 183 -7.17 5.41 -12.84
C GLY A 183 -5.91 4.71 -12.30
N ILE A 184 -5.18 5.34 -11.38
CA ILE A 184 -4.01 4.73 -10.71
C ILE A 184 -4.39 3.47 -9.94
N LEU A 185 -5.61 3.42 -9.41
CA LEU A 185 -6.21 2.25 -8.81
C LEU A 185 -7.45 1.80 -9.59
N SER A 186 -7.58 0.51 -9.78
CA SER A 186 -8.80 -0.10 -10.29
C SER A 186 -9.94 -0.01 -9.27
N PRO A 187 -11.21 -0.12 -9.70
CA PRO A 187 -12.35 -0.21 -8.76
C PRO A 187 -12.21 -1.35 -7.76
N PHE A 188 -11.61 -2.47 -8.17
CA PHE A 188 -11.32 -3.60 -7.29
C PHE A 188 -10.32 -3.22 -6.19
N GLU A 189 -9.20 -2.58 -6.53
CA GLU A 189 -8.19 -2.15 -5.55
C GLU A 189 -8.76 -1.14 -4.55
N CYS A 190 -9.61 -0.22 -5.01
CA CYS A 190 -10.32 0.70 -4.12
C CYS A 190 -11.22 -0.08 -3.13
N SER A 191 -12.01 -1.04 -3.59
CA SER A 191 -12.83 -1.90 -2.74
C SER A 191 -12.00 -2.73 -1.77
N TYR A 192 -10.88 -3.29 -2.24
CA TYR A 192 -9.96 -4.07 -1.43
C TYR A 192 -9.40 -3.25 -0.26
N LEU A 193 -8.90 -2.06 -0.52
CA LEU A 193 -8.34 -1.18 0.51
C LEU A 193 -9.39 -0.80 1.56
N MET A 194 -10.57 -0.37 1.11
CA MET A 194 -11.66 0.01 2.02
C MET A 194 -12.08 -1.17 2.91
N ALA A 195 -12.37 -2.33 2.32
CA ALA A 195 -12.86 -3.48 3.05
C ALA A 195 -11.83 -4.09 4.00
N ARG A 196 -10.55 -4.14 3.57
CA ARG A 196 -9.49 -4.74 4.39
C ARG A 196 -9.15 -3.91 5.63
N PHE A 197 -9.15 -2.60 5.50
CA PHE A 197 -8.64 -1.71 6.55
C PHE A 197 -9.74 -0.95 7.32
N GLU A 198 -11.02 -1.09 6.95
CA GLU A 198 -12.13 -0.43 7.63
C GLU A 198 -12.17 -0.70 9.14
N THR A 199 -11.92 -1.94 9.54
CA THR A 199 -11.94 -2.36 10.95
C THR A 199 -10.77 -1.79 11.78
N LEU A 200 -9.72 -1.29 11.12
CA LEU A 200 -8.56 -0.67 11.76
C LEU A 200 -8.70 0.85 11.94
N LEU A 201 -9.79 1.43 11.43
CA LEU A 201 -10.03 2.88 11.51
C LEU A 201 -10.16 3.35 12.97
N LYS A 202 -9.38 4.36 13.32
CA LYS A 202 -9.42 5.06 14.60
C LYS A 202 -9.64 6.56 14.34
N PRO A 203 -10.22 7.32 15.27
CA PRO A 203 -10.31 8.77 15.13
C PRO A 203 -8.92 9.37 14.84
N SER A 204 -8.86 10.28 13.86
CA SER A 204 -7.59 10.93 13.50
C SER A 204 -7.12 11.87 14.61
N MET A 205 -5.82 11.86 14.86
CA MET A 205 -5.16 12.82 15.76
C MET A 205 -4.34 13.81 14.94
N ILE A 206 -4.14 14.99 15.47
CA ILE A 206 -3.11 15.94 15.03
C ILE A 206 -1.94 15.90 16.01
N VAL A 207 -0.76 16.32 15.56
CA VAL A 207 0.38 16.48 16.45
C VAL A 207 0.20 17.81 17.20
N ASP A 208 0.18 17.74 18.52
CA ASP A 208 0.14 18.91 19.38
C ASP A 208 1.44 19.72 19.23
N PRO A 209 1.37 21.01 18.89
CA PRO A 209 2.58 21.80 18.62
C PRO A 209 3.47 22.02 19.86
N ASP A 210 2.93 21.94 21.06
CA ASP A 210 3.68 22.21 22.30
C ASP A 210 4.29 20.95 22.89
N SER A 211 3.56 19.83 22.89
CA SER A 211 4.00 18.57 23.46
C SER A 211 4.60 17.57 22.45
N GLY A 212 4.35 17.76 21.16
CA GLY A 212 4.71 16.80 20.11
C GLY A 212 3.90 15.50 20.12
N GLN A 213 2.91 15.37 21.02
CA GLN A 213 2.06 14.19 21.15
C GLN A 213 0.82 14.28 20.27
N GLY A 214 0.25 13.12 19.93
CA GLY A 214 -1.02 13.07 19.22
C GLY A 214 -2.18 13.52 20.12
N ARG A 215 -3.03 14.43 19.62
CA ARG A 215 -4.29 14.82 20.29
C ARG A 215 -5.44 14.84 19.30
N TYR A 216 -6.65 14.63 19.82
CA TYR A 216 -7.88 14.85 19.04
C TYR A 216 -8.16 16.35 18.94
N ASP A 217 -8.53 16.81 17.75
CA ASP A 217 -8.81 18.21 17.50
C ASP A 217 -9.91 18.39 16.46
N SER A 218 -10.71 19.47 16.60
CA SER A 218 -11.73 19.86 15.63
C SER A 218 -11.16 20.31 14.27
N VAL A 219 -9.86 20.46 14.15
CA VAL A 219 -9.17 20.73 12.88
C VAL A 219 -9.23 19.53 11.95
N ARG A 220 -9.21 18.29 12.49
CA ARG A 220 -9.27 17.05 11.73
C ARG A 220 -10.24 16.07 12.38
N THR A 221 -11.40 15.90 11.77
CA THR A 221 -12.49 15.08 12.32
C THR A 221 -12.62 13.70 11.66
N SER A 222 -11.74 13.35 10.73
CA SER A 222 -11.74 12.07 10.02
C SER A 222 -11.34 10.88 10.89
N TYR A 223 -11.50 9.67 10.32
CA TYR A 223 -10.90 8.45 10.84
C TYR A 223 -9.70 8.05 9.98
N VAL A 224 -8.71 7.40 10.58
CA VAL A 224 -7.47 6.94 9.92
C VAL A 224 -7.12 5.52 10.30
N ALA A 225 -6.67 4.74 9.32
CA ALA A 225 -5.99 3.45 9.50
C ALA A 225 -4.61 3.53 8.84
N PRO A 226 -3.51 3.58 9.63
CA PRO A 226 -2.16 3.49 9.09
C PRO A 226 -1.90 2.07 8.59
N ILE A 227 -1.36 1.94 7.37
CA ILE A 227 -0.99 0.66 6.76
C ILE A 227 0.49 0.43 7.02
N THR A 228 0.79 -0.14 8.17
CA THR A 228 2.15 -0.42 8.64
C THR A 228 2.82 -1.55 7.86
N ALA A 229 4.11 -1.76 8.05
CA ALA A 229 4.90 -2.72 7.26
C ALA A 229 4.41 -4.17 7.39
N ASP A 230 3.91 -4.57 8.54
CA ASP A 230 3.30 -5.88 8.81
C ASP A 230 1.98 -6.12 8.05
N LEU A 231 1.34 -5.04 7.59
CA LEU A 231 0.12 -5.08 6.76
C LEU A 231 0.40 -5.03 5.25
N CYS A 232 1.68 -4.88 4.86
CA CYS A 232 2.10 -4.76 3.47
C CYS A 232 2.06 -6.11 2.75
N ASP A 233 1.09 -6.26 1.85
CA ASP A 233 1.02 -7.36 0.90
C ASP A 233 1.48 -6.93 -0.50
N TRP A 234 1.27 -7.80 -1.49
CA TRP A 234 1.58 -7.52 -2.89
C TRP A 234 0.89 -6.25 -3.41
N ILE A 235 -0.41 -6.06 -3.09
CA ILE A 235 -1.21 -4.93 -3.59
C ILE A 235 -0.68 -3.62 -3.00
N ILE A 236 -0.37 -3.58 -1.70
CA ILE A 236 0.20 -2.40 -1.05
C ILE A 236 1.57 -2.05 -1.64
N ARG A 237 2.45 -3.05 -1.83
CA ARG A 237 3.78 -2.82 -2.45
C ARG A 237 3.66 -2.29 -3.88
N LYS A 238 2.74 -2.84 -4.69
CA LYS A 238 2.43 -2.35 -6.03
C LYS A 238 2.02 -0.88 -6.01
N ILE A 239 1.13 -0.49 -5.09
CA ILE A 239 0.66 0.90 -4.94
C ILE A 239 1.82 1.82 -4.55
N ASP A 240 2.63 1.44 -3.57
CA ASP A 240 3.80 2.21 -3.13
C ASP A 240 4.79 2.46 -4.27
N LEU A 241 5.12 1.42 -5.03
CA LEU A 241 6.01 1.53 -6.20
C LEU A 241 5.40 2.40 -7.29
N SER A 242 4.09 2.30 -7.51
CA SER A 242 3.39 3.11 -8.49
C SER A 242 3.45 4.60 -8.10
N ILE A 243 3.18 4.93 -6.83
CA ILE A 243 3.30 6.31 -6.32
C ILE A 243 4.74 6.82 -6.49
N ALA A 244 5.75 6.04 -6.10
CA ALA A 244 7.15 6.42 -6.21
C ALA A 244 7.55 6.76 -7.66
N ARG A 245 7.15 5.92 -8.61
CA ARG A 245 7.42 6.13 -10.05
C ARG A 245 6.76 7.41 -10.58
N HIS A 246 5.47 7.63 -10.26
CA HIS A 246 4.74 8.80 -10.73
C HIS A 246 5.16 10.10 -10.03
N SER A 247 5.66 10.03 -8.81
CA SER A 247 6.24 11.18 -8.10
C SER A 247 7.70 11.46 -8.45
N ASN A 248 8.34 10.58 -9.23
CA ASN A 248 9.78 10.61 -9.53
C ASN A 248 10.63 10.60 -8.26
N THR A 249 10.33 9.67 -7.35
CA THR A 249 11.03 9.47 -6.07
C THR A 249 11.36 7.99 -5.86
N MET A 250 12.17 7.68 -4.87
CA MET A 250 12.41 6.29 -4.50
C MET A 250 11.28 5.78 -3.57
N ALA A 251 10.91 4.51 -3.70
CA ALA A 251 9.84 3.92 -2.90
C ALA A 251 10.13 3.97 -1.39
N ASN A 252 11.41 3.85 -1.01
CA ASN A 252 11.84 3.93 0.39
C ASN A 252 11.79 5.35 1.00
N GLN A 253 11.51 6.39 0.20
CA GLN A 253 11.26 7.74 0.70
C GLN A 253 9.82 7.93 1.22
N GLY A 254 8.91 6.99 0.96
CA GLY A 254 7.52 7.09 1.40
C GLY A 254 7.34 6.78 2.90
N GLU A 255 6.48 7.55 3.59
CA GLU A 255 5.87 7.11 4.85
C GLU A 255 4.88 5.96 4.56
N TYR A 256 4.36 5.25 5.57
CA TYR A 256 3.29 4.29 5.34
C TYR A 256 2.04 4.97 4.75
N LEU A 257 1.25 4.21 4.01
CA LEU A 257 -0.02 4.68 3.48
C LEU A 257 -1.02 4.89 4.63
N ASN A 258 -1.78 5.96 4.58
CA ASN A 258 -2.86 6.24 5.51
C ASN A 258 -4.21 6.13 4.80
N LEU A 259 -5.02 5.14 5.17
CA LEU A 259 -6.41 5.10 4.75
C LEU A 259 -7.23 6.06 5.62
N LEU A 260 -7.91 7.00 4.98
CA LEU A 260 -8.76 8.00 5.64
C LEU A 260 -10.21 7.80 5.26
N ARG A 261 -11.12 7.96 6.24
CA ARG A 261 -12.55 8.03 6.02
C ARG A 261 -13.14 9.29 6.65
N TYR A 262 -13.88 10.02 5.84
CA TYR A 262 -14.67 11.18 6.27
C TYR A 262 -16.15 10.82 6.16
N ALA A 263 -16.88 10.85 7.27
CA ALA A 263 -18.33 10.76 7.28
C ALA A 263 -18.94 12.13 6.91
N PRO A 264 -20.24 12.19 6.56
CA PRO A 264 -20.93 13.46 6.33
C PRO A 264 -20.70 14.46 7.47
N GLY A 265 -20.34 15.69 7.10
CA GLY A 265 -19.98 16.76 8.04
C GLY A 265 -18.56 16.74 8.58
N GLN A 266 -17.77 15.67 8.31
CA GLN A 266 -16.36 15.60 8.71
C GLN A 266 -15.47 16.29 7.68
N GLU A 267 -14.44 16.99 8.18
CA GLU A 267 -13.52 17.79 7.36
C GLU A 267 -12.08 17.69 7.87
N TYR A 268 -11.15 18.18 7.07
CA TYR A 268 -9.80 18.54 7.51
C TYR A 268 -9.55 19.98 7.11
N LYS A 269 -9.48 20.89 8.10
CA LYS A 269 -9.27 22.31 7.89
C LYS A 269 -7.95 22.60 7.22
N GLY A 270 -7.79 23.83 6.72
CA GLY A 270 -6.58 24.25 6.01
C GLY A 270 -5.29 24.01 6.80
N HIS A 271 -4.33 23.32 6.16
CA HIS A 271 -3.06 22.94 6.75
C HIS A 271 -1.97 22.82 5.69
N PHE A 272 -0.73 22.65 6.15
CA PHE A 272 0.42 22.23 5.36
C PHE A 272 0.82 20.80 5.77
N ASP A 273 1.24 20.00 4.80
CA ASP A 273 1.82 18.68 5.08
C ASP A 273 3.30 18.74 5.45
N ALA A 274 3.99 19.82 5.08
CA ALA A 274 5.39 20.05 5.44
C ALA A 274 5.56 20.07 6.97
N ILE A 275 6.63 19.41 7.45
CA ILE A 275 6.90 19.26 8.88
C ILE A 275 7.52 20.54 9.43
N SER A 276 6.97 21.04 10.52
CA SER A 276 7.61 22.09 11.32
C SER A 276 8.72 21.48 12.18
N VAL A 277 9.97 21.72 11.80
CA VAL A 277 11.15 21.17 12.48
C VAL A 277 11.19 21.56 13.97
N LYS A 278 10.76 22.79 14.29
CA LYS A 278 10.74 23.29 15.68
C LYS A 278 9.75 22.53 16.57
N GLN A 279 8.66 22.03 15.99
CA GLN A 279 7.56 21.40 16.72
C GLN A 279 7.62 19.87 16.66
N ASN A 280 8.29 19.29 15.64
CA ASN A 280 8.22 17.85 15.34
C ASN A 280 9.60 17.28 15.00
N TYR A 281 10.61 17.57 15.80
CA TYR A 281 11.98 17.14 15.52
C TYR A 281 12.12 15.61 15.41
N ALA A 282 11.46 14.84 16.27
CA ALA A 282 11.50 13.37 16.24
C ALA A 282 10.93 12.81 14.93
N ILE A 283 9.82 13.38 14.44
CA ILE A 283 9.21 12.99 13.15
C ILE A 283 10.12 13.39 12.00
N TYR A 284 10.79 14.55 12.10
CA TYR A 284 11.71 15.04 11.08
C TYR A 284 12.93 14.12 10.91
N GLN A 285 13.37 13.47 11.98
CA GLN A 285 14.51 12.54 11.95
C GLN A 285 14.27 11.31 11.07
N ASP A 286 13.01 10.90 10.89
CA ASP A 286 12.66 9.79 10.01
C ASP A 286 12.45 10.27 8.56
N GLY A 287 13.53 10.34 7.79
CA GLY A 287 13.53 10.70 6.37
C GLY A 287 13.47 12.21 6.07
N ALA A 288 13.74 13.08 7.05
CA ALA A 288 13.77 14.56 6.94
C ALA A 288 12.41 15.18 6.54
N GLN A 289 12.38 16.12 5.61
CA GLN A 289 11.18 16.88 5.25
C GLN A 289 10.21 16.09 4.37
N ARG A 290 8.90 16.35 4.49
CA ARG A 290 7.88 15.91 3.54
C ARG A 290 7.93 16.80 2.30
N ILE A 291 8.51 16.27 1.22
CA ILE A 291 8.72 17.03 -0.03
C ILE A 291 7.49 17.00 -0.93
N LYS A 292 6.75 15.89 -0.94
CA LYS A 292 5.55 15.72 -1.77
C LYS A 292 4.43 15.04 -0.98
N THR A 293 3.21 15.24 -1.45
CA THR A 293 2.02 14.51 -1.02
C THR A 293 1.34 13.87 -2.22
N ALA A 294 0.97 12.60 -2.08
CA ALA A 294 0.10 11.90 -3.01
C ALA A 294 -1.23 11.59 -2.31
N LEU A 295 -2.35 11.95 -2.94
CA LEU A 295 -3.70 11.68 -2.48
C LEU A 295 -4.41 10.83 -3.54
N ILE A 296 -4.94 9.65 -3.13
CA ILE A 296 -5.68 8.75 -4.03
C ILE A 296 -7.11 8.64 -3.54
N TYR A 297 -8.07 8.94 -4.39
CA TYR A 297 -9.49 8.87 -4.05
C TYR A 297 -10.01 7.44 -4.25
N LEU A 298 -10.55 6.83 -3.19
CA LEU A 298 -11.01 5.43 -3.23
C LEU A 298 -12.48 5.32 -3.64
N ASN A 299 -13.21 6.42 -3.61
CA ASN A 299 -14.57 6.51 -4.14
C ASN A 299 -14.83 7.90 -4.72
N SER A 300 -15.77 7.98 -5.63
CA SER A 300 -16.31 9.26 -6.10
C SER A 300 -17.31 9.82 -5.08
N VAL A 301 -17.35 11.14 -4.94
CA VAL A 301 -18.30 11.87 -4.09
C VAL A 301 -18.94 12.97 -4.94
N GLU A 302 -20.28 12.98 -5.00
CA GLU A 302 -21.00 13.95 -5.83
C GLU A 302 -21.14 15.31 -5.14
N ASP A 303 -21.42 15.30 -3.81
CA ASP A 303 -21.73 16.50 -3.05
C ASP A 303 -20.67 16.78 -1.97
N GLY A 304 -19.87 17.82 -2.18
CA GLY A 304 -18.75 18.19 -1.31
C GLY A 304 -17.56 17.26 -1.43
N GLY A 305 -16.79 17.12 -0.36
CA GLY A 305 -15.65 16.20 -0.27
C GLY A 305 -14.45 16.56 -1.14
N LYS A 306 -14.42 17.73 -1.74
CA LYS A 306 -13.32 18.19 -2.59
C LYS A 306 -12.02 18.35 -1.80
N THR A 307 -10.90 18.26 -2.49
CA THR A 307 -9.61 18.74 -1.97
C THR A 307 -9.46 20.19 -2.42
N LEU A 308 -9.39 21.11 -1.45
CA LEU A 308 -9.35 22.54 -1.70
C LEU A 308 -7.92 23.06 -1.58
N PHE A 309 -7.52 23.92 -2.51
CA PHE A 309 -6.31 24.74 -2.43
C PHE A 309 -6.74 26.22 -2.41
N PRO A 310 -7.08 26.78 -1.23
CA PRO A 310 -7.72 28.10 -1.16
C PRO A 310 -6.85 29.24 -1.72
N ARG A 311 -5.52 29.10 -1.71
CA ARG A 311 -4.59 30.11 -2.23
C ARG A 311 -4.45 30.07 -3.74
N LEU A 312 -5.03 29.05 -4.39
CA LEU A 312 -5.06 28.86 -5.86
C LEU A 312 -6.48 29.00 -6.41
N ASP A 313 -7.47 29.23 -5.53
CA ASP A 313 -8.90 29.16 -5.89
C ASP A 313 -9.27 27.85 -6.60
N LEU A 314 -8.62 26.74 -6.22
CA LEU A 314 -8.75 25.44 -6.86
C LEU A 314 -9.47 24.45 -5.94
N ALA A 315 -10.43 23.71 -6.52
CA ALA A 315 -11.20 22.67 -5.84
C ALA A 315 -11.26 21.41 -6.69
N ILE A 316 -10.64 20.32 -6.23
CA ILE A 316 -10.49 19.05 -6.96
C ILE A 316 -11.55 18.07 -6.46
N LYS A 317 -12.39 17.56 -7.37
CA LYS A 317 -13.39 16.54 -7.06
C LYS A 317 -12.74 15.17 -6.82
N PRO A 318 -13.20 14.41 -5.81
CA PRO A 318 -12.79 13.03 -5.62
C PRO A 318 -13.42 12.14 -6.69
N ILE A 319 -12.58 11.60 -7.57
CA ILE A 319 -12.97 10.61 -8.59
C ILE A 319 -12.28 9.30 -8.25
N GLN A 320 -13.05 8.21 -8.14
CA GLN A 320 -12.53 6.89 -7.77
C GLN A 320 -11.34 6.47 -8.65
N GLY A 321 -10.27 6.06 -7.99
CA GLY A 321 -9.04 5.59 -8.63
C GLY A 321 -8.10 6.68 -9.10
N ASN A 322 -8.48 7.97 -9.09
CA ASN A 322 -7.59 9.06 -9.45
C ASN A 322 -6.65 9.42 -8.30
N MET A 323 -5.44 9.84 -8.67
CA MET A 323 -4.41 10.34 -7.76
C MET A 323 -4.02 11.77 -8.13
N ILE A 324 -3.82 12.62 -7.13
CA ILE A 324 -3.11 13.88 -7.30
C ILE A 324 -1.79 13.85 -6.54
N ILE A 325 -0.75 14.45 -7.14
CA ILE A 325 0.55 14.66 -6.51
C ILE A 325 0.89 16.15 -6.56
N PHE A 326 1.38 16.69 -5.44
CA PHE A 326 1.86 18.06 -5.35
C PHE A 326 3.06 18.19 -4.43
N ASP A 327 3.87 19.25 -4.66
CA ASP A 327 5.04 19.57 -3.86
C ASP A 327 4.66 20.35 -2.60
N ASN A 328 5.28 19.99 -1.46
CA ASN A 328 5.10 20.69 -0.18
C ASN A 328 6.13 21.79 0.05
N VAL A 329 7.32 21.63 -0.54
CA VAL A 329 8.47 22.54 -0.31
C VAL A 329 9.20 22.91 -1.60
N GLU A 330 9.91 24.01 -1.56
CA GLU A 330 10.87 24.41 -2.58
C GLU A 330 12.16 23.57 -2.49
N LEU A 331 13.01 23.62 -3.50
CA LEU A 331 14.30 22.91 -3.51
C LEU A 331 15.22 23.28 -2.32
N ASN A 332 15.03 24.44 -1.73
CA ASN A 332 15.78 24.92 -0.56
C ASN A 332 15.10 24.50 0.77
N GLY A 333 14.09 23.65 0.75
CA GLY A 333 13.35 23.16 1.91
C GLY A 333 12.31 24.12 2.50
N ARG A 334 12.12 25.31 1.90
CA ARG A 334 11.08 26.27 2.35
C ARG A 334 9.70 25.78 1.95
N VAL A 335 8.73 25.86 2.88
CA VAL A 335 7.34 25.49 2.61
C VAL A 335 6.78 26.32 1.46
N LYS A 336 6.20 25.68 0.45
CA LYS A 336 5.48 26.34 -0.63
C LYS A 336 4.17 26.92 -0.09
N PRO A 337 3.95 28.24 -0.09
CA PRO A 337 2.72 28.82 0.44
C PRO A 337 1.46 28.32 -0.27
N LEU A 338 1.57 28.00 -1.55
CA LEU A 338 0.46 27.50 -2.37
C LEU A 338 0.06 26.07 -2.05
N SER A 339 0.90 25.29 -1.34
CA SER A 339 0.57 23.93 -0.91
C SER A 339 -0.40 23.87 0.29
N PHE A 340 -0.83 25.04 0.79
CA PHE A 340 -1.89 25.11 1.82
C PHE A 340 -3.20 24.56 1.27
N HIS A 341 -3.71 23.48 1.87
CA HIS A 341 -4.87 22.77 1.36
C HIS A 341 -5.80 22.31 2.48
N ALA A 342 -7.02 21.90 2.10
CA ALA A 342 -8.05 21.42 3.03
C ALA A 342 -8.85 20.26 2.41
N GLY A 343 -9.44 19.43 3.26
CA GLY A 343 -10.43 18.44 2.87
C GLY A 343 -11.84 18.96 3.21
N GLU A 344 -12.61 19.32 2.18
CA GLU A 344 -14.01 19.74 2.32
C GLU A 344 -14.86 18.63 2.90
N SER A 345 -15.86 18.98 3.73
CA SER A 345 -16.82 18.02 4.24
C SER A 345 -17.71 17.45 3.13
N THR A 346 -18.11 16.20 3.28
CA THR A 346 -19.14 15.59 2.43
C THR A 346 -20.53 15.92 3.00
N ILE A 347 -21.56 15.86 2.15
CA ILE A 347 -22.94 16.14 2.54
C ILE A 347 -23.69 14.85 2.84
N SER A 348 -23.72 13.91 1.91
CA SER A 348 -24.59 12.72 1.98
C SER A 348 -23.84 11.39 2.04
N SER A 349 -22.59 11.33 1.62
CA SER A 349 -21.82 10.11 1.50
C SER A 349 -20.49 10.17 2.23
N HIS A 350 -19.89 9.02 2.49
CA HIS A 350 -18.51 8.95 3.00
C HIS A 350 -17.52 9.25 1.89
N LYS A 351 -16.46 9.98 2.22
CA LYS A 351 -15.26 10.09 1.38
C LYS A 351 -14.18 9.17 1.92
N TRP A 352 -13.61 8.36 1.04
CA TRP A 352 -12.46 7.51 1.33
C TRP A 352 -11.24 7.98 0.54
N LEU A 353 -10.13 8.12 1.22
CA LEU A 353 -8.90 8.68 0.70
C LEU A 353 -7.71 7.88 1.17
N LEU A 354 -6.75 7.64 0.29
CA LEU A 354 -5.44 7.11 0.64
C LEU A 354 -4.43 8.25 0.53
N THR A 355 -3.66 8.49 1.59
CA THR A 355 -2.62 9.53 1.63
C THR A 355 -1.25 8.89 1.78
N LYS A 356 -0.30 9.34 0.98
CA LYS A 356 1.13 9.02 1.09
C LYS A 356 1.92 10.31 1.18
N TRP A 357 2.68 10.46 2.25
CA TRP A 357 3.69 11.52 2.33
C TRP A 357 5.04 10.97 1.89
N ILE A 358 5.74 11.74 1.07
CA ILE A 358 7.04 11.39 0.50
C ILE A 358 8.07 12.31 1.12
N ARG A 359 9.12 11.71 1.66
CA ARG A 359 10.18 12.36 2.41
C ARG A 359 11.36 12.70 1.51
N GLU A 360 12.20 13.60 1.99
CA GLU A 360 13.47 13.95 1.35
C GLU A 360 14.46 12.76 1.35
N GLY A 361 14.49 11.99 2.43
CA GLY A 361 15.31 10.80 2.60
C GLY A 361 14.49 9.54 2.87
N ALA A 362 15.16 8.38 2.93
CA ALA A 362 14.53 7.11 3.20
C ALA A 362 13.96 7.04 4.62
N THR A 363 12.70 6.61 4.75
CA THR A 363 12.00 6.42 6.02
C THR A 363 12.27 5.03 6.62
N ASN A 364 12.02 4.86 7.91
CA ASN A 364 12.10 3.54 8.55
C ASN A 364 11.12 2.55 7.92
N TYR A 365 9.88 2.99 7.64
CA TYR A 365 8.90 2.19 6.88
C TYR A 365 9.44 1.83 5.50
N GLY A 366 9.93 2.83 4.76
CA GLY A 366 10.41 2.64 3.40
C GLY A 366 11.59 1.66 3.32
N LYS A 367 12.56 1.78 4.24
CA LYS A 367 13.69 0.83 4.35
C LYS A 367 13.23 -0.60 4.64
N LEU A 368 12.24 -0.75 5.54
CA LEU A 368 11.72 -2.05 5.92
C LEU A 368 10.94 -2.72 4.79
N VAL A 369 10.17 -1.95 4.01
CA VAL A 369 9.29 -2.49 2.95
C VAL A 369 9.98 -2.57 1.59
N HIS A 370 10.87 -1.63 1.27
CA HIS A 370 11.46 -1.47 -0.07
C HIS A 370 12.98 -1.54 -0.11
N GLY A 371 13.63 -1.68 1.04
CA GLY A 371 15.09 -1.71 1.15
C GLY A 371 15.75 -0.33 1.21
N THR A 372 17.08 -0.31 1.28
CA THR A 372 17.91 0.91 1.40
C THR A 372 18.36 1.44 0.04
#